data_bfcde9f0c3ef40c9f9213d5c58586875
#
_entry.id   bfcde9f0c3ef40c9f9213d5c58586875
#
_cell.length_a   1.000
_cell.length_b   1.000
_cell.length_c   1.000
_cell.angle_alpha   90.00
_cell.angle_beta   90.00
_cell.angle_gamma   90.00
#
_symmetry.space_group_name_H-M   'P 1'
#
loop_
_entity.id
_entity.type
_entity.pdbx_description
1 polymer ?
#
loop_
_entity_poly.entity_id
_entity_poly.type
_entity_poly.pdbx_seq_one_letter_code
_entity_poly.pdbx_strand_id
1 'polypeptide(L)'
;MLFRSHLKKLGAEFIELTPQNLEKIPLDDDLKEAIRQAQGFKLEARRRQIQFIGKLLRNRDPEPIQEALDKVKNRHNQQQALLHKLELVRDQLVNMGDAALSNLLNEYPQLDRQHLRNLIRGAQKEKEANKPAKNYRDIFQYLKTEIVEA
;
A
#
# COMPACT_ATOMS: atom_id res chain seq x y z
N MET A 1 10.12 -27.20 10.43
CA MET A 1 10.13 -26.54 11.74
C MET A 1 10.74 -25.16 11.64
N LEU A 2 10.05 -24.14 12.13
CA LEU A 2 10.58 -22.78 12.09
C LEU A 2 11.43 -22.49 13.31
N PHE A 3 12.54 -21.78 13.07
CA PHE A 3 13.41 -21.35 14.15
C PHE A 3 12.77 -20.24 14.99
N ARG A 4 13.20 -20.13 16.23
CA ARG A 4 12.71 -19.12 17.19
C ARG A 4 12.81 -17.69 16.65
N SER A 5 13.91 -17.37 15.98
CA SER A 5 14.12 -16.06 15.36
C SER A 5 13.12 -15.78 14.24
N HIS A 6 12.77 -16.78 13.45
CA HIS A 6 11.76 -16.65 12.39
C HIS A 6 10.38 -16.39 12.97
N LEU A 7 10.03 -17.07 14.06
CA LEU A 7 8.73 -16.86 14.71
C LEU A 7 8.59 -15.46 15.31
N LYS A 8 9.67 -14.92 15.88
CA LYS A 8 9.70 -13.53 16.37
C LYS A 8 9.51 -12.54 15.22
N LYS A 9 10.20 -12.77 14.10
CA LYS A 9 10.08 -11.93 12.91
C LYS A 9 8.65 -11.95 12.39
N LEU A 10 8.04 -13.13 12.33
CA LEU A 10 6.66 -13.31 11.91
C LEU A 10 5.71 -12.52 12.82
N GLY A 11 5.90 -12.63 14.14
CA GLY A 11 5.12 -11.87 15.11
C GLY A 11 5.24 -10.37 14.93
N ALA A 12 6.45 -9.87 14.67
CA ALA A 12 6.71 -8.46 14.44
C ALA A 12 6.00 -7.96 13.16
N GLU A 13 5.95 -8.78 12.12
CA GLU A 13 5.25 -8.45 10.89
C GLU A 13 3.74 -8.32 11.10
N PHE A 14 3.13 -9.18 11.93
CA PHE A 14 1.70 -9.10 12.23
C PHE A 14 1.33 -7.76 12.89
N ILE A 15 2.21 -7.22 13.73
CA ILE A 15 1.95 -5.96 14.44
C ILE A 15 1.83 -4.78 13.47
N GLU A 16 2.52 -4.84 12.34
CA GLU A 16 2.48 -3.79 11.33
C GLU A 16 1.24 -3.86 10.43
N LEU A 17 0.42 -4.91 10.53
CA LEU A 17 -0.76 -5.08 9.71
C LEU A 17 -1.93 -4.23 10.20
N THR A 18 -2.75 -3.77 9.23
CA THR A 18 -4.04 -3.13 9.56
C THR A 18 -5.00 -4.19 10.11
N PRO A 19 -6.05 -3.78 10.84
CA PRO A 19 -7.06 -4.74 11.31
C PRO A 19 -7.69 -5.55 10.18
N GLN A 20 -7.96 -4.93 9.03
CA GLN A 20 -8.53 -5.63 7.88
C GLN A 20 -7.59 -6.70 7.34
N ASN A 21 -6.30 -6.40 7.25
CA ASN A 21 -5.31 -7.37 6.77
C ASN A 21 -5.08 -8.48 7.79
N LEU A 22 -5.10 -8.16 9.07
CA LEU A 22 -4.95 -9.15 10.14
C LEU A 22 -6.07 -10.19 10.11
N GLU A 23 -7.30 -9.78 9.78
CA GLU A 23 -8.44 -10.68 9.67
C GLU A 23 -8.31 -11.69 8.53
N LYS A 24 -7.48 -11.40 7.54
CA LYS A 24 -7.24 -12.32 6.40
C LYS A 24 -6.30 -13.46 6.75
N ILE A 25 -5.66 -13.41 7.91
CA ILE A 25 -4.69 -14.42 8.34
C ILE A 25 -5.38 -15.39 9.30
N PRO A 26 -5.23 -16.72 9.10
CA PRO A 26 -5.92 -17.71 9.94
C PRO A 26 -5.25 -17.83 11.32
N LEU A 27 -5.56 -16.89 12.20
CA LEU A 27 -5.07 -16.84 13.56
C LEU A 27 -6.21 -17.17 14.53
N ASP A 28 -5.90 -17.89 15.61
CA ASP A 28 -6.86 -18.11 16.67
C ASP A 28 -7.03 -16.84 17.53
N ASP A 29 -8.04 -16.86 18.41
CA ASP A 29 -8.39 -15.69 19.21
C ASP A 29 -7.26 -15.25 20.12
N ASP A 30 -6.52 -16.20 20.70
CA ASP A 30 -5.38 -15.89 21.59
C ASP A 30 -4.29 -15.14 20.85
N LEU A 31 -3.95 -15.58 19.63
CA LEU A 31 -2.96 -14.92 18.80
C LEU A 31 -3.44 -13.52 18.37
N LYS A 32 -4.67 -13.40 17.93
CA LYS A 32 -5.24 -12.10 17.52
C LYS A 32 -5.19 -11.10 18.66
N GLU A 33 -5.59 -11.53 19.86
CA GLU A 33 -5.58 -10.65 21.04
C GLU A 33 -4.16 -10.23 21.40
N ALA A 34 -3.22 -11.17 21.41
CA ALA A 34 -1.82 -10.87 21.71
C ALA A 34 -1.23 -9.85 20.71
N ILE A 35 -1.58 -9.97 19.44
CA ILE A 35 -1.13 -9.04 18.40
C ILE A 35 -1.75 -7.66 18.61
N ARG A 36 -3.06 -7.59 18.89
CA ARG A 36 -3.73 -6.32 19.16
C ARG A 36 -3.12 -5.58 20.34
N GLN A 37 -2.82 -6.30 21.41
CA GLN A 37 -2.16 -5.71 22.59
C GLN A 37 -0.78 -5.16 22.21
N ALA A 38 0.00 -5.92 21.43
CA ALA A 38 1.32 -5.49 21.00
C ALA A 38 1.28 -4.21 20.18
N GLN A 39 0.24 -4.00 19.38
CA GLN A 39 0.07 -2.80 18.56
C GLN A 39 -0.03 -1.54 19.42
N GLY A 40 -0.54 -1.66 20.65
CA GLY A 40 -0.62 -0.57 21.61
C GLY A 40 0.62 -0.40 22.48
N PHE A 41 1.57 -1.33 22.44
CA PHE A 41 2.76 -1.32 23.26
C PHE A 41 3.92 -0.62 22.55
N LYS A 42 4.88 -0.10 23.35
CA LYS A 42 6.08 0.56 22.84
C LYS A 42 7.32 -0.04 23.49
N LEU A 43 8.46 0.07 22.81
CA LEU A 43 9.77 -0.29 23.31
C LEU A 43 9.81 -1.67 23.96
N GLU A 44 10.18 -1.75 25.24
CA GLU A 44 10.40 -3.01 25.96
C GLU A 44 9.12 -3.83 26.10
N ALA A 45 7.99 -3.20 26.34
CA ALA A 45 6.69 -3.90 26.43
C ALA A 45 6.35 -4.56 25.08
N ARG A 46 6.60 -3.86 23.97
CA ARG A 46 6.39 -4.41 22.64
C ARG A 46 7.32 -5.58 22.35
N ARG A 47 8.59 -5.45 22.72
CA ARG A 47 9.59 -6.53 22.56
C ARG A 47 9.15 -7.79 23.28
N ARG A 48 8.72 -7.64 24.54
CA ARG A 48 8.23 -8.78 25.35
C ARG A 48 7.02 -9.43 24.73
N GLN A 49 6.10 -8.63 24.22
CA GLN A 49 4.87 -9.15 23.59
C GLN A 49 5.20 -9.89 22.30
N ILE A 50 6.17 -9.43 21.51
CA ILE A 50 6.65 -10.13 20.32
C ILE A 50 7.20 -11.51 20.69
N GLN A 51 7.95 -11.61 21.80
CA GLN A 51 8.43 -12.88 22.30
C GLN A 51 7.29 -13.81 22.68
N PHE A 52 6.28 -13.28 23.33
CA PHE A 52 5.07 -14.04 23.71
C PHE A 52 4.34 -14.56 22.48
N ILE A 53 4.14 -13.71 21.46
CA ILE A 53 3.53 -14.09 20.20
C ILE A 53 4.33 -15.21 19.55
N GLY A 54 5.64 -15.13 19.54
CA GLY A 54 6.53 -16.19 19.03
C GLY A 54 6.31 -17.52 19.75
N LYS A 55 6.13 -17.47 21.08
CA LYS A 55 5.83 -18.69 21.86
C LYS A 55 4.48 -19.30 21.48
N LEU A 56 3.44 -18.47 21.29
CA LEU A 56 2.14 -18.95 20.87
C LEU A 56 2.21 -19.61 19.49
N LEU A 57 3.01 -19.04 18.58
CA LEU A 57 3.17 -19.56 17.21
C LEU A 57 3.84 -20.95 17.17
N ARG A 58 4.65 -21.30 18.16
CA ARG A 58 5.33 -22.61 18.20
C ARG A 58 4.36 -23.78 18.17
N ASN A 59 3.16 -23.61 18.72
CA ASN A 59 2.17 -24.67 18.86
C ASN A 59 1.14 -24.66 17.72
N ARG A 60 1.39 -23.88 16.68
CA ARG A 60 0.51 -23.77 15.51
C ARG A 60 1.25 -24.18 14.25
N ASP A 61 0.47 -24.61 13.25
CA ASP A 61 1.01 -24.89 11.92
C ASP A 61 1.34 -23.55 11.24
N PRO A 62 2.61 -23.29 10.91
CA PRO A 62 3.00 -22.01 10.34
C PRO A 62 2.66 -21.86 8.87
N GLU A 63 2.45 -22.94 8.10
CA GLU A 63 2.26 -22.85 6.65
C GLU A 63 1.05 -22.04 6.22
N PRO A 64 -0.19 -22.30 6.72
CA PRO A 64 -1.34 -21.49 6.32
C PRO A 64 -1.19 -20.04 6.72
N ILE A 65 -0.56 -19.79 7.86
CA ILE A 65 -0.32 -18.43 8.37
C ILE A 65 0.65 -17.69 7.44
N GLN A 66 1.75 -18.33 7.08
CA GLN A 66 2.76 -17.75 6.20
C GLN A 66 2.21 -17.48 4.80
N GLU A 67 1.43 -18.42 4.25
CA GLU A 67 0.79 -18.24 2.95
C GLU A 67 -0.16 -17.04 2.93
N ALA A 68 -0.97 -16.89 3.97
CA ALA A 68 -1.90 -15.77 4.07
C ALA A 68 -1.16 -14.45 4.20
N LEU A 69 -0.08 -14.41 4.99
CA LEU A 69 0.74 -13.22 5.13
C LEU A 69 1.40 -12.83 3.81
N ASP A 70 1.93 -13.81 3.08
CA ASP A 70 2.57 -13.57 1.78
C ASP A 70 1.58 -12.99 0.76
N LYS A 71 0.34 -13.46 0.77
CA LYS A 71 -0.72 -12.90 -0.10
C LYS A 71 -1.02 -11.45 0.25
N VAL A 72 -1.10 -11.13 1.54
CA VAL A 72 -1.34 -9.75 1.99
C VAL A 72 -0.20 -8.85 1.56
N LYS A 73 1.05 -9.28 1.76
CA LYS A 73 2.24 -8.51 1.35
C LYS A 73 2.29 -8.31 -0.16
N ASN A 74 2.02 -9.36 -0.93
CA ASN A 74 2.05 -9.30 -2.39
C ASN A 74 1.01 -8.32 -2.92
N ARG A 75 -0.20 -8.35 -2.38
CA ARG A 75 -1.25 -7.39 -2.75
C ARG A 75 -0.81 -5.96 -2.42
N HIS A 76 -0.24 -5.74 -1.25
CA HIS A 76 0.26 -4.43 -0.85
C HIS A 76 1.35 -3.94 -1.80
N ASN A 77 2.31 -4.81 -2.13
CA ASN A 77 3.40 -4.48 -3.05
C ASN A 77 2.88 -4.14 -4.44
N GLN A 78 1.88 -4.87 -4.93
CA GLN A 78 1.26 -4.60 -6.22
C GLN A 78 0.56 -3.24 -6.23
N GLN A 79 -0.13 -2.88 -5.14
CA GLN A 79 -0.77 -1.58 -5.00
C GLN A 79 0.26 -0.45 -4.98
N GLN A 80 1.36 -0.62 -4.23
CA GLN A 80 2.43 0.36 -4.17
C GLN A 80 3.10 0.55 -5.54
N ALA A 81 3.34 -0.53 -6.26
CA ALA A 81 3.90 -0.47 -7.61
C ALA A 81 2.97 0.28 -8.57
N LEU A 82 1.67 0.05 -8.46
CA LEU A 82 0.69 0.76 -9.30
C LEU A 82 0.65 2.25 -8.98
N LEU A 83 0.64 2.62 -7.69
CA LEU A 83 0.68 4.03 -7.29
C LEU A 83 1.95 4.72 -7.79
N HIS A 84 3.08 4.04 -7.70
CA HIS A 84 4.35 4.57 -8.22
C HIS A 84 4.28 4.76 -9.74
N LYS A 85 3.69 3.80 -10.45
CA LYS A 85 3.47 3.93 -11.90
C LYS A 85 2.65 5.18 -12.22
N LEU A 86 1.59 5.46 -11.42
CA LEU A 86 0.75 6.64 -11.63
C LEU A 86 1.51 7.94 -11.39
N GLU A 87 2.45 7.97 -10.45
CA GLU A 87 3.31 9.13 -10.25
C GLU A 87 4.16 9.42 -11.50
N LEU A 88 4.73 8.38 -12.09
CA LEU A 88 5.51 8.52 -13.32
C LEU A 88 4.63 8.94 -14.50
N VAL A 89 3.43 8.39 -14.62
CA VAL A 89 2.46 8.77 -15.65
C VAL A 89 2.11 10.24 -15.52
N ARG A 90 1.81 10.71 -14.29
CA ARG A 90 1.54 12.12 -14.02
C ARG A 90 2.68 13.02 -14.52
N ASP A 91 3.91 12.66 -14.20
CA ASP A 91 5.07 13.43 -14.62
C ASP A 91 5.22 13.47 -16.13
N GLN A 92 4.97 12.35 -16.81
CA GLN A 92 4.97 12.27 -18.28
C GLN A 92 3.88 13.15 -18.90
N LEU A 93 2.68 13.16 -18.31
CA LEU A 93 1.57 13.98 -18.80
C LEU A 93 1.93 15.47 -18.75
N VAL A 94 2.54 15.92 -17.65
CA VAL A 94 2.93 17.31 -17.50
C VAL A 94 4.08 17.68 -18.44
N ASN A 95 5.05 16.77 -18.61
CA ASN A 95 6.24 17.03 -19.43
C ASN A 95 6.00 16.89 -20.94
N MET A 96 5.18 15.93 -21.34
CA MET A 96 4.99 15.55 -22.74
C MET A 96 3.61 15.91 -23.30
N GLY A 97 2.66 16.27 -22.46
CA GLY A 97 1.36 16.77 -22.88
C GLY A 97 0.51 15.75 -23.63
N ASP A 98 -0.04 16.18 -24.79
CA ASP A 98 -1.03 15.41 -25.55
C ASP A 98 -0.55 14.02 -26.02
N ALA A 99 0.73 13.87 -26.33
CA ALA A 99 1.28 12.58 -26.75
C ALA A 99 1.15 11.54 -25.61
N ALA A 100 1.54 11.93 -24.39
CA ALA A 100 1.42 11.07 -23.23
C ALA A 100 -0.06 10.82 -22.88
N LEU A 101 -0.90 11.83 -23.01
CA LEU A 101 -2.33 11.70 -22.77
C LEU A 101 -2.99 10.69 -23.71
N SER A 102 -2.67 10.72 -24.99
CA SER A 102 -3.20 9.78 -25.97
C SER A 102 -2.81 8.35 -25.63
N ASN A 103 -1.55 8.12 -25.25
CA ASN A 103 -1.10 6.80 -24.82
C ASN A 103 -1.84 6.31 -23.59
N LEU A 104 -2.06 7.19 -22.62
CA LEU A 104 -2.78 6.85 -21.39
C LEU A 104 -4.24 6.48 -21.70
N LEU A 105 -4.90 7.21 -22.59
CA LEU A 105 -6.29 6.94 -22.95
C LEU A 105 -6.46 5.64 -23.74
N ASN A 106 -5.42 5.22 -24.45
CA ASN A 106 -5.41 3.90 -25.10
C ASN A 106 -5.40 2.77 -24.07
N GLU A 107 -4.65 2.94 -22.98
CA GLU A 107 -4.56 1.95 -21.90
C GLU A 107 -5.81 2.00 -20.98
N TYR A 108 -6.33 3.21 -20.71
CA TYR A 108 -7.47 3.43 -19.82
C TYR A 108 -8.55 4.29 -20.52
N PRO A 109 -9.36 3.67 -21.43
CA PRO A 109 -10.34 4.44 -22.21
C PRO A 109 -11.44 5.12 -21.38
N GLN A 110 -11.65 4.69 -20.13
CA GLN A 110 -12.68 5.24 -19.26
C GLN A 110 -12.35 6.64 -18.72
N LEU A 111 -11.10 7.08 -18.87
CA LEU A 111 -10.66 8.37 -18.35
C LEU A 111 -11.23 9.52 -19.18
N ASP A 112 -11.54 10.65 -18.52
CA ASP A 112 -12.05 11.86 -19.18
C ASP A 112 -10.91 12.67 -19.78
N ARG A 113 -10.83 12.68 -21.11
CA ARG A 113 -9.78 13.38 -21.85
C ARG A 113 -9.77 14.88 -21.55
N GLN A 114 -10.95 15.52 -21.57
CA GLN A 114 -11.04 16.97 -21.39
C GLN A 114 -10.66 17.39 -19.97
N HIS A 115 -11.11 16.64 -18.99
CA HIS A 115 -10.76 16.91 -17.60
C HIS A 115 -9.24 16.80 -17.36
N LEU A 116 -8.62 15.72 -17.86
CA LEU A 116 -7.17 15.54 -17.77
C LEU A 116 -6.42 16.64 -18.51
N ARG A 117 -6.87 17.02 -19.69
CA ARG A 117 -6.22 18.09 -20.45
C ARG A 117 -6.23 19.40 -19.67
N ASN A 118 -7.33 19.72 -19.02
CA ASN A 118 -7.43 20.93 -18.19
C ASN A 118 -6.49 20.88 -17.01
N LEU A 119 -6.39 19.73 -16.33
CA LEU A 119 -5.47 19.55 -15.21
C LEU A 119 -4.01 19.65 -15.67
N ILE A 120 -3.68 19.05 -16.81
CA ILE A 120 -2.32 19.09 -17.36
C ILE A 120 -1.91 20.54 -17.69
N ARG A 121 -2.79 21.28 -18.35
CA ARG A 121 -2.51 22.70 -18.68
C ARG A 121 -2.35 23.55 -17.42
N GLY A 122 -3.22 23.29 -16.42
CA GLY A 122 -3.11 23.97 -15.13
C GLY A 122 -1.81 23.66 -14.43
N ALA A 123 -1.36 22.41 -14.44
CA ALA A 123 -0.09 22.01 -13.84
C ALA A 123 1.10 22.63 -14.54
N GLN A 124 1.07 22.71 -15.87
CA GLN A 124 2.12 23.34 -16.65
C GLN A 124 2.24 24.84 -16.33
N LYS A 125 1.11 25.53 -16.21
CA LYS A 125 1.07 26.96 -15.84
C LYS A 125 1.59 27.19 -14.42
N GLU A 126 1.20 26.34 -13.48
CA GLU A 126 1.68 26.41 -12.10
C GLU A 126 3.20 26.27 -12.03
N LYS A 127 3.76 25.35 -12.79
CA LYS A 127 5.20 25.12 -12.85
C LYS A 127 5.94 26.33 -13.39
N GLU A 128 5.46 26.92 -14.50
CA GLU A 128 6.05 28.09 -15.12
C GLU A 128 6.01 29.33 -14.20
N ALA A 129 4.91 29.47 -13.46
CA ALA A 129 4.70 30.64 -12.60
C ALA A 129 5.20 30.42 -11.17
N ASN A 130 5.82 29.29 -10.87
CA ASN A 130 6.27 28.91 -9.51
C ASN A 130 5.15 28.96 -8.48
N LYS A 131 3.94 28.62 -8.88
CA LYS A 131 2.78 28.56 -8.00
C LYS A 131 2.68 27.20 -7.32
N PRO A 132 1.88 27.07 -6.21
CA PRO A 132 1.64 25.77 -5.59
C PRO A 132 1.12 24.75 -6.58
N ALA A 133 1.56 23.50 -6.46
CA ALA A 133 1.31 22.44 -7.42
C ALA A 133 -0.05 21.76 -7.20
N LYS A 134 -1.14 22.52 -7.24
CA LYS A 134 -2.49 22.00 -7.01
C LYS A 134 -2.95 21.08 -8.13
N ASN A 135 -2.89 21.52 -9.38
CA ASN A 135 -3.33 20.70 -10.52
C ASN A 135 -2.43 19.48 -10.70
N TYR A 136 -1.15 19.61 -10.42
CA TYR A 136 -0.22 18.50 -10.44
C TYR A 136 -0.65 17.38 -9.47
N ARG A 137 -1.02 17.74 -8.25
CA ARG A 137 -1.54 16.78 -7.28
C ARG A 137 -2.91 16.23 -7.69
N ASP A 138 -3.75 17.06 -8.27
CA ASP A 138 -5.09 16.66 -8.70
C ASP A 138 -5.03 15.62 -9.83
N ILE A 139 -4.02 15.68 -10.71
CA ILE A 139 -3.81 14.66 -11.73
C ILE A 139 -3.62 13.28 -11.09
N PHE A 140 -2.72 13.19 -10.13
CA PHE A 140 -2.47 11.92 -9.43
C PHE A 140 -3.73 11.42 -8.71
N GLN A 141 -4.43 12.30 -8.02
CA GLN A 141 -5.66 11.94 -7.30
C GLN A 141 -6.73 11.44 -8.26
N TYR A 142 -6.90 12.07 -9.39
CA TYR A 142 -7.84 11.64 -10.41
C TYR A 142 -7.50 10.25 -10.95
N LEU A 143 -6.24 10.02 -11.31
CA LEU A 143 -5.77 8.72 -11.80
C LEU A 143 -5.95 7.64 -10.75
N LYS A 144 -5.63 7.94 -9.50
CA LYS A 144 -5.80 6.99 -8.39
C LYS A 144 -7.26 6.60 -8.24
N THR A 145 -8.18 7.55 -8.23
CA THR A 145 -9.61 7.29 -8.09
C THR A 145 -10.14 6.46 -9.24
N GLU A 146 -9.79 6.80 -10.48
CA GLU A 146 -10.36 6.16 -11.67
C GLU A 146 -9.71 4.84 -12.05
N ILE A 147 -8.46 4.60 -11.63
CA ILE A 147 -7.71 3.40 -12.00
C ILE A 147 -7.58 2.42 -10.84
N VAL A 148 -7.21 2.91 -9.65
CA VAL A 148 -6.92 2.04 -8.49
C VAL A 148 -8.18 1.77 -7.67
N GLU A 149 -8.99 2.80 -7.41
CA GLU A 149 -10.16 2.71 -6.53
C GLU A 149 -11.47 2.38 -7.25
N ALA A 150 -11.41 2.30 -8.58
CA ALA A 150 -12.59 1.99 -9.39
C ALA A 150 -13.04 0.54 -9.24
#